data_e76fe1375433fd7479eb3d838a6e4a7b
#
_entry.id   e76fe1375433fd7479eb3d838a6e4a7b
#
_cell.length_a   1.000
_cell.length_b   1.000
_cell.length_c   1.000
_cell.angle_alpha   90.00
_cell.angle_beta   90.00
_cell.angle_gamma   90.00
#
_symmetry.space_group_name_H-M   'P 1'
#
loop_
_entity.id
_entity.type
_entity.pdbx_description
1 polymer ?
#
loop_
_entity_poly.entity_id
_entity_poly.type
_entity_poly.pdbx_seq_one_letter_code
_entity_poly.pdbx_strand_id
1 'polypeptide(L)'
;MKIKVTSVLVQDQAKALKFYTEVLGFVKKTEVPMGEHKWLTVVSPEEPDTVELLLEPMAFEPARVFQEALYKAGIPLTAFNVDDVQKEYDRLAASGVVFSMKPTKMGPATIAVFDDTCGNNIQIVQV
;
A
#
# COMPACT_ATOMS: atom_id res chain seq x y z
N MET A 1 12.45 -9.65 -20.11
CA MET A 1 12.44 -9.17 -18.71
C MET A 1 11.12 -8.43 -18.45
N LYS A 2 10.45 -8.72 -17.34
CA LYS A 2 9.13 -8.16 -17.03
C LYS A 2 9.05 -7.81 -15.55
N ILE A 3 8.31 -6.75 -15.24
CA ILE A 3 8.01 -6.40 -13.84
C ILE A 3 6.82 -7.24 -13.41
N LYS A 4 7.04 -8.20 -12.52
CA LYS A 4 6.00 -9.09 -12.01
C LYS A 4 5.72 -8.91 -10.54
N VAL A 5 6.68 -8.36 -9.79
CA VAL A 5 6.57 -8.15 -8.34
C VAL A 5 7.13 -6.77 -8.01
N THR A 6 6.41 -6.05 -7.19
CA THR A 6 6.92 -4.85 -6.50
C THR A 6 6.63 -5.00 -5.02
N SER A 7 7.30 -4.22 -4.17
CA SER A 7 7.24 -4.42 -2.72
C SER A 7 6.73 -3.19 -1.98
N VAL A 8 6.05 -3.44 -0.86
CA VAL A 8 5.79 -2.46 0.17
C VAL A 8 6.27 -3.03 1.50
N LEU A 9 7.09 -2.26 2.22
CA LEU A 9 7.59 -2.66 3.53
C LEU A 9 6.46 -2.57 4.55
N VAL A 10 6.25 -3.63 5.34
CA VAL A 10 5.20 -3.65 6.35
C VAL A 10 5.75 -4.13 7.70
N GLN A 11 5.32 -3.50 8.78
CA GLN A 11 5.76 -3.83 10.13
C GLN A 11 5.23 -5.20 10.60
N ASP A 12 4.06 -5.60 10.12
CA ASP A 12 3.37 -6.82 10.50
C ASP A 12 2.63 -7.35 9.28
N GLN A 13 3.06 -8.51 8.78
CA GLN A 13 2.48 -9.09 7.55
C GLN A 13 1.01 -9.49 7.72
N ALA A 14 0.63 -10.03 8.87
CA ALA A 14 -0.76 -10.44 9.11
C ALA A 14 -1.70 -9.23 9.17
N LYS A 15 -1.27 -8.18 9.85
CA LYS A 15 -2.00 -6.92 9.92
C LYS A 15 -2.09 -6.27 8.55
N ALA A 16 -1.00 -6.28 7.79
CA ALA A 16 -0.95 -5.72 6.45
C ALA A 16 -1.88 -6.47 5.50
N LEU A 17 -1.86 -7.81 5.53
CA LEU A 17 -2.77 -8.60 4.70
C LEU A 17 -4.22 -8.22 4.95
N LYS A 18 -4.60 -8.09 6.21
CA LYS A 18 -5.96 -7.71 6.58
C LYS A 18 -6.32 -6.33 6.05
N PHE A 19 -5.44 -5.34 6.24
CA PHE A 19 -5.69 -3.97 5.78
C PHE A 19 -5.75 -3.90 4.25
N TYR A 20 -4.77 -4.49 3.56
CA TYR A 20 -4.69 -4.39 2.10
C TYR A 20 -5.81 -5.15 1.40
N THR A 21 -6.33 -6.21 2.00
CA THR A 21 -7.46 -6.96 1.42
C THR A 21 -8.81 -6.43 1.88
N GLU A 22 -9.06 -6.35 3.18
CA GLU A 22 -10.39 -5.99 3.70
C GLU A 22 -10.70 -4.50 3.56
N VAL A 23 -9.70 -3.64 3.66
CA VAL A 23 -9.89 -2.18 3.58
C VAL A 23 -9.64 -1.67 2.17
N LEU A 24 -8.47 -1.98 1.58
CA LEU A 24 -8.13 -1.47 0.26
C LEU A 24 -8.79 -2.23 -0.89
N GLY A 25 -9.15 -3.48 -0.69
CA GLY A 25 -9.85 -4.28 -1.70
C GLY A 25 -8.96 -5.11 -2.61
N PHE A 26 -7.67 -5.24 -2.28
CA PHE A 26 -6.79 -6.19 -2.99
C PHE A 26 -7.16 -7.63 -2.64
N VAL A 27 -6.64 -8.58 -3.39
CA VAL A 27 -6.89 -10.02 -3.20
C VAL A 27 -5.56 -10.72 -2.95
N LYS A 28 -5.53 -11.61 -1.95
CA LYS A 28 -4.34 -12.42 -1.70
C LYS A 28 -4.07 -13.34 -2.89
N LYS A 29 -2.84 -13.35 -3.37
CA LYS A 29 -2.41 -14.22 -4.48
C LYS A 29 -1.54 -15.37 -4.01
N THR A 30 -0.46 -15.07 -3.29
CA THR A 30 0.52 -16.07 -2.88
C THR A 30 0.80 -15.94 -1.39
N GLU A 31 0.92 -17.09 -0.73
CA GLU A 31 1.34 -17.15 0.67
C GLU A 31 2.18 -18.41 0.85
N VAL A 32 3.51 -18.23 0.98
CA VAL A 32 4.47 -19.33 1.14
C VAL A 32 5.30 -19.07 2.39
N PRO A 33 5.32 -20.00 3.36
CA PRO A 33 6.17 -19.83 4.54
C PRO A 33 7.65 -19.76 4.16
N MET A 34 8.38 -18.82 4.78
CA MET A 34 9.81 -18.62 4.59
C MET A 34 10.44 -18.27 5.94
N GLY A 35 10.76 -19.29 6.74
CA GLY A 35 11.27 -19.08 8.09
C GLY A 35 10.25 -18.40 8.99
N GLU A 36 10.65 -17.30 9.63
CA GLU A 36 9.78 -16.52 10.52
C GLU A 36 8.76 -15.67 9.77
N HIS A 37 8.97 -15.51 8.46
CA HIS A 37 8.17 -14.64 7.60
C HIS A 37 7.53 -15.43 6.49
N LYS A 38 6.81 -14.75 5.61
CA LYS A 38 6.14 -15.35 4.47
C LYS A 38 6.45 -14.58 3.20
N TRP A 39 6.52 -15.30 2.08
CA TRP A 39 6.37 -14.69 0.78
C TRP A 39 4.88 -14.47 0.58
N LEU A 40 4.43 -13.24 0.75
CA LEU A 40 3.02 -12.90 0.82
C LEU A 40 2.71 -11.80 -0.17
N THR A 41 1.85 -12.09 -1.14
CA THR A 41 1.50 -11.12 -2.17
C THR A 41 -0.01 -10.90 -2.25
N VAL A 42 -0.36 -9.70 -2.68
CA VAL A 42 -1.72 -9.32 -3.02
C VAL A 42 -1.74 -8.78 -4.45
N VAL A 43 -2.89 -8.85 -5.11
CA VAL A 43 -3.09 -8.35 -6.47
C VAL A 43 -4.34 -7.49 -6.54
N SER A 44 -4.39 -6.61 -7.54
CA SER A 44 -5.63 -5.92 -7.88
C SER A 44 -6.61 -6.93 -8.48
N PRO A 45 -7.88 -6.94 -8.04
CA PRO A 45 -8.89 -7.77 -8.69
C PRO A 45 -9.18 -7.34 -10.12
N GLU A 46 -8.81 -6.13 -10.50
CA GLU A 46 -8.94 -5.62 -11.88
C GLU A 46 -7.85 -6.16 -12.79
N GLU A 47 -6.68 -6.50 -12.23
CA GLU A 47 -5.51 -6.99 -12.98
C GLU A 47 -4.78 -8.10 -12.23
N PRO A 48 -5.44 -9.25 -11.97
CA PRO A 48 -4.89 -10.26 -11.06
C PRO A 48 -3.69 -11.02 -11.59
N ASP A 49 -3.41 -10.93 -12.89
CA ASP A 49 -2.37 -11.73 -13.54
C ASP A 49 -1.17 -10.90 -14.03
N THR A 50 -1.12 -9.61 -13.69
CA THR A 50 -0.04 -8.73 -14.17
C THR A 50 1.05 -8.52 -13.13
N VAL A 51 0.79 -7.74 -12.10
CA VAL A 51 1.79 -7.38 -11.08
C VAL A 51 1.29 -7.78 -9.71
N GLU A 52 2.17 -8.40 -8.92
CA GLU A 52 1.90 -8.74 -7.52
C GLU A 52 2.58 -7.73 -6.62
N LEU A 53 1.88 -7.30 -5.58
CA LEU A 53 2.44 -6.47 -4.52
C LEU A 53 2.88 -7.39 -3.38
N LEU A 54 4.20 -7.44 -3.15
CA LEU A 54 4.77 -8.19 -2.04
C LEU A 54 4.65 -7.36 -0.75
N LEU A 55 4.00 -7.94 0.26
CA LEU A 55 3.96 -7.39 1.60
C LEU A 55 5.25 -7.82 2.31
N GLU A 56 6.30 -7.01 2.17
CA GLU A 56 7.65 -7.38 2.58
C GLU A 56 7.85 -7.19 4.08
N PRO A 57 8.29 -8.23 4.79
CA PRO A 57 8.46 -8.14 6.24
C PRO A 57 9.65 -7.25 6.62
N MET A 58 9.57 -6.67 7.83
CA MET A 58 10.60 -5.79 8.37
C MET A 58 11.72 -6.60 9.03
N ALA A 59 12.48 -7.33 8.20
CA ALA A 59 13.55 -8.22 8.69
C ALA A 59 14.94 -7.60 8.62
N PHE A 60 15.09 -6.45 7.96
CA PHE A 60 16.36 -5.80 7.70
C PHE A 60 16.37 -4.41 8.33
N GLU A 61 17.28 -4.18 9.29
CA GLU A 61 17.30 -2.94 10.08
C GLU A 61 17.37 -1.67 9.24
N PRO A 62 18.23 -1.57 8.19
CA PRO A 62 18.22 -0.38 7.35
C PRO A 62 16.89 -0.10 6.66
N ALA A 63 16.09 -1.13 6.35
CA ALA A 63 14.75 -0.95 5.79
C ALA A 63 13.81 -0.32 6.80
N ARG A 64 13.89 -0.72 8.07
CA ARG A 64 13.11 -0.13 9.15
C ARG A 64 13.46 1.35 9.34
N VAL A 65 14.75 1.68 9.33
CA VAL A 65 15.22 3.07 9.43
C VAL A 65 14.68 3.91 8.27
N PHE A 66 14.75 3.37 7.06
CA PHE A 66 14.24 4.01 5.85
C PHE A 66 12.73 4.27 5.93
N GLN A 67 11.96 3.25 6.29
CA GLN A 67 10.51 3.37 6.43
C GLN A 67 10.12 4.44 7.47
N GLU A 68 10.75 4.41 8.64
CA GLU A 68 10.49 5.40 9.69
C GLU A 68 10.81 6.83 9.24
N ALA A 69 11.91 7.01 8.52
CA ALA A 69 12.31 8.32 8.01
C ALA A 69 11.29 8.87 7.01
N LEU A 70 10.82 8.03 6.08
CA LEU A 70 9.77 8.43 5.13
C LEU A 70 8.48 8.79 5.86
N TYR A 71 8.06 7.94 6.79
CA TYR A 71 6.82 8.14 7.53
C TYR A 71 6.83 9.46 8.30
N LYS A 72 7.91 9.75 9.01
CA LYS A 72 8.08 11.00 9.78
C LYS A 72 8.11 12.23 8.88
N ALA A 73 8.66 12.09 7.68
CA ALA A 73 8.73 13.18 6.72
C ALA A 73 7.42 13.37 5.94
N GLY A 74 6.43 12.50 6.14
CA GLY A 74 5.17 12.55 5.40
C GLY A 74 5.30 12.13 3.94
N ILE A 75 6.37 11.41 3.59
CA ILE A 75 6.64 10.99 2.21
C ILE A 75 5.99 9.63 1.98
N PRO A 76 5.12 9.48 0.95
CA PRO A 76 4.54 8.19 0.61
C PRO A 76 5.61 7.17 0.20
N LEU A 77 5.47 5.94 0.68
CA LEU A 77 6.36 4.85 0.28
C LEU A 77 6.08 4.42 -1.16
N THR A 78 4.82 4.39 -1.54
CA THR A 78 4.38 4.00 -2.90
C THR A 78 3.05 4.66 -3.23
N ALA A 79 2.61 4.45 -4.48
CA ALA A 79 1.36 5.01 -4.98
C ALA A 79 0.57 3.94 -5.74
N PHE A 80 -0.75 4.02 -5.62
CA PHE A 80 -1.68 3.20 -6.40
C PHE A 80 -2.56 4.09 -7.25
N ASN A 81 -2.80 3.68 -8.48
CA ASN A 81 -3.71 4.39 -9.37
C ASN A 81 -5.15 3.99 -9.09
N VAL A 82 -6.03 4.98 -9.09
CA VAL A 82 -7.47 4.79 -8.95
C VAL A 82 -8.19 5.60 -10.03
N ASP A 83 -9.41 5.19 -10.37
CA ASP A 83 -10.18 5.90 -11.39
C ASP A 83 -10.76 7.21 -10.86
N ASP A 84 -11.07 7.27 -9.56
CA ASP A 84 -11.72 8.42 -8.92
C ASP A 84 -11.21 8.56 -7.48
N VAL A 85 -10.29 9.49 -7.27
CA VAL A 85 -9.67 9.72 -5.94
C VAL A 85 -10.70 10.16 -4.91
N GLN A 86 -11.65 11.01 -5.28
CA GLN A 86 -12.67 11.49 -4.32
C GLN A 86 -13.54 10.34 -3.83
N LYS A 87 -13.95 9.45 -4.74
CA LYS A 87 -14.76 8.29 -4.40
C LYS A 87 -14.00 7.34 -3.47
N GLU A 88 -12.72 7.08 -3.76
CA GLU A 88 -11.88 6.24 -2.91
C GLU A 88 -11.64 6.88 -1.55
N TYR A 89 -11.39 8.18 -1.52
CA TYR A 89 -11.25 8.93 -0.27
C TYR A 89 -12.50 8.78 0.60
N ASP A 90 -13.68 9.01 0.03
CA ASP A 90 -14.93 8.92 0.77
C ASP A 90 -15.14 7.50 1.33
N ARG A 91 -14.85 6.49 0.53
CA ARG A 91 -14.99 5.08 0.91
C ARG A 91 -14.03 4.71 2.05
N LEU A 92 -12.76 5.07 1.90
CA LEU A 92 -11.73 4.74 2.88
C LEU A 92 -11.91 5.52 4.18
N ALA A 93 -12.24 6.79 4.10
CA ALA A 93 -12.50 7.61 5.28
C ALA A 93 -13.69 7.08 6.08
N ALA A 94 -14.73 6.62 5.40
CA ALA A 94 -15.89 6.00 6.05
C ALA A 94 -15.53 4.69 6.77
N SER A 95 -14.48 4.01 6.32
CA SER A 95 -13.94 2.80 6.97
C SER A 95 -12.93 3.11 8.10
N GLY A 96 -12.72 4.37 8.42
CA GLY A 96 -11.82 4.78 9.49
C GLY A 96 -10.37 5.01 9.08
N VAL A 97 -10.06 4.99 7.78
CA VAL A 97 -8.71 5.27 7.29
C VAL A 97 -8.36 6.74 7.52
N VAL A 98 -7.16 6.99 8.04
CA VAL A 98 -6.69 8.34 8.35
C VAL A 98 -5.90 8.90 7.16
N PHE A 99 -6.33 10.04 6.64
CA PHE A 99 -5.65 10.73 5.55
C PHE A 99 -4.82 11.89 6.09
N SER A 100 -3.56 11.97 5.65
CA SER A 100 -2.71 13.13 5.90
C SER A 100 -2.87 14.19 4.80
N MET A 101 -3.37 13.79 3.63
CA MET A 101 -3.69 14.69 2.52
C MET A 101 -5.02 14.29 1.91
N LYS A 102 -5.99 15.18 1.95
CA LYS A 102 -7.28 15.00 1.26
C LYS A 102 -7.09 15.14 -0.25
N PRO A 103 -8.08 14.72 -1.07
CA PRO A 103 -7.97 14.88 -2.52
C PRO A 103 -7.55 16.29 -2.90
N THR A 104 -6.43 16.38 -3.60
CA THR A 104 -5.78 17.66 -3.95
C THR A 104 -5.33 17.58 -5.40
N LYS A 105 -5.66 18.61 -6.16
CA LYS A 105 -5.23 18.69 -7.55
C LYS A 105 -3.78 19.12 -7.64
N MET A 106 -2.97 18.31 -8.34
CA MET A 106 -1.54 18.53 -8.53
C MET A 106 -1.24 18.44 -10.02
N GLY A 107 -1.35 19.58 -10.74
CA GLY A 107 -1.21 19.58 -12.18
C GLY A 107 -2.29 18.72 -12.86
N PRO A 108 -1.90 17.77 -13.74
CA PRO A 108 -2.86 16.91 -14.42
C PRO A 108 -3.42 15.77 -13.52
N ALA A 109 -2.85 15.56 -12.33
CA ALA A 109 -3.25 14.49 -11.43
C ALA A 109 -4.00 15.05 -10.23
N THR A 110 -4.84 14.18 -9.62
CA THR A 110 -5.43 14.41 -8.31
C THR A 110 -4.91 13.34 -7.38
N ILE A 111 -4.41 13.72 -6.22
CA ILE A 111 -3.80 12.80 -5.26
C ILE A 111 -4.43 12.92 -3.88
N ALA A 112 -4.32 11.84 -3.10
CA ALA A 112 -4.60 11.83 -1.67
C ALA A 112 -3.58 10.90 -1.01
N VAL A 113 -3.35 11.08 0.30
CA VAL A 113 -2.36 10.27 1.04
C VAL A 113 -3.00 9.78 2.32
N PHE A 114 -2.87 8.49 2.60
CA PHE A 114 -3.40 7.86 3.80
C PHE A 114 -2.36 7.00 4.52
N ASP A 115 -2.63 6.72 5.77
CA ASP A 115 -1.83 5.84 6.63
C ASP A 115 -2.31 4.40 6.45
N ASP A 116 -1.41 3.47 6.09
CA ASP A 116 -1.75 2.06 5.91
C ASP A 116 -1.77 1.26 7.22
N THR A 117 -1.54 1.91 8.35
CA THR A 117 -1.44 1.30 9.69
C THR A 117 -0.28 0.31 9.85
N CYS A 118 0.56 0.19 8.84
CA CYS A 118 1.71 -0.75 8.84
C CYS A 118 3.06 -0.03 8.70
N GLY A 119 3.09 1.26 9.01
CA GLY A 119 4.28 2.09 9.02
C GLY A 119 4.47 2.94 7.77
N ASN A 120 3.50 2.99 6.88
CA ASN A 120 3.61 3.74 5.63
C ASN A 120 2.53 4.79 5.44
N ASN A 121 2.90 5.86 4.75
CA ASN A 121 1.96 6.68 4.04
C ASN A 121 1.86 6.16 2.61
N ILE A 122 0.66 6.06 2.09
CA ILE A 122 0.37 5.57 0.74
C ILE A 122 -0.36 6.65 -0.04
N GLN A 123 0.08 6.90 -1.25
CA GLN A 123 -0.58 7.82 -2.15
C GLN A 123 -1.54 7.09 -3.05
N ILE A 124 -2.73 7.64 -3.26
CA ILE A 124 -3.59 7.24 -4.37
C ILE A 124 -3.63 8.38 -5.38
N VAL A 125 -3.66 8.02 -6.65
CA VAL A 125 -3.55 8.99 -7.74
C VAL A 125 -4.55 8.69 -8.86
N GLN A 126 -5.19 9.76 -9.30
CA GLN A 126 -6.07 9.77 -10.47
C GLN A 126 -5.43 10.67 -11.52
N VAL A 127 -5.28 10.14 -12.69
CA VAL A 127 -4.68 10.87 -13.82
C VAL A 127 -5.76 11.24 -14.84
#